data_7b3179e1e6c8bb0436a4a879acc86a94
#
_entry.id   7b3179e1e6c8bb0436a4a879acc86a94
#
_cell.length_a   1.000
_cell.length_b   1.000
_cell.length_c   1.000
_cell.angle_alpha   90.00
_cell.angle_beta   90.00
_cell.angle_gamma   90.00
#
_symmetry.space_group_name_H-M   'P 1'
#
loop_
_entity.id
_entity.type
_entity.pdbx_description
1 polymer ?
#
loop_
_entity_poly.entity_id
_entity_poly.type
_entity_poly.pdbx_seq_one_letter_code
_entity_poly.pdbx_strand_id
1 'polypeptide(L)'
;MQQYRFILWKLALSPYQANFMSISILYVRCSTIEQNSDRQRVNEKDFDKVIEDRCSGSISMFSRTGGIELKKLIDLNLVSSISIWQIDRCGRDLHDILSFIKYTTERKIPVKFINQGLCTIHENGEENPISKMVISILGVVAEMERKLTLERQKEGVALAKLKGDVYLGRKPNTKEDPLKFLSKVKNRRAMELLKKNYKGSEVAKITGLNINTITKIKKLMNRL
;
A
#
# COMPACT_ATOMS: atom_id res chain seq x y z
N MET A 1 24.89 -4.49 7.87
CA MET A 1 26.09 -4.79 7.09
C MET A 1 26.21 -6.26 6.62
N GLN A 2 25.77 -7.27 7.36
CA GLN A 2 25.80 -8.69 6.92
C GLN A 2 24.92 -8.99 5.70
N GLN A 3 23.74 -8.37 5.56
CA GLN A 3 22.84 -8.59 4.41
C GLN A 3 23.44 -8.15 3.06
N TYR A 4 24.23 -7.07 3.04
CA TYR A 4 24.87 -6.60 1.80
C TYR A 4 26.03 -7.50 1.33
N ARG A 5 26.73 -8.14 2.25
CA ARG A 5 27.79 -9.13 1.89
C ARG A 5 27.21 -10.38 1.25
N PHE A 6 26.01 -10.80 1.66
CA PHE A 6 25.29 -11.94 1.09
C PHE A 6 24.84 -11.69 -0.36
N ILE A 7 24.37 -10.48 -0.66
CA ILE A 7 23.96 -10.06 -2.01
C ILE A 7 25.17 -9.96 -2.95
N LEU A 8 26.27 -9.38 -2.48
CA LEU A 8 27.51 -9.23 -3.27
C LEU A 8 28.18 -10.57 -3.58
N TRP A 9 28.10 -11.55 -2.66
CA TRP A 9 28.66 -12.89 -2.88
C TRP A 9 27.87 -13.66 -3.96
N LYS A 10 26.56 -13.48 -4.07
CA LYS A 10 25.70 -14.13 -5.07
C LYS A 10 25.88 -13.58 -6.49
N LEU A 11 26.26 -12.32 -6.64
CA LEU A 11 26.62 -11.73 -7.95
C LEU A 11 27.89 -12.35 -8.56
N ALA A 12 28.66 -13.07 -7.76
CA ALA A 12 29.89 -13.77 -8.18
C ALA A 12 29.68 -15.26 -8.49
N LEU A 13 28.47 -15.80 -8.30
CA LEU A 13 28.18 -17.24 -8.49
C LEU A 13 27.68 -17.54 -9.90
N SER A 14 28.06 -18.69 -10.43
CA SER A 14 27.54 -19.19 -11.72
C SER A 14 26.02 -19.45 -11.62
N PRO A 15 25.26 -19.42 -12.75
CA PRO A 15 23.81 -19.66 -12.75
C PRO A 15 23.39 -20.99 -12.10
N TYR A 16 24.27 -21.99 -12.10
CA TYR A 16 24.04 -23.29 -11.47
C TYR A 16 24.08 -23.26 -9.94
N GLN A 17 24.84 -22.36 -9.33
CA GLN A 17 24.98 -22.24 -7.88
C GLN A 17 23.89 -21.32 -7.28
N ALA A 18 23.25 -20.47 -8.08
CA ALA A 18 22.19 -19.58 -7.64
C ALA A 18 20.93 -20.34 -7.17
N ASN A 19 20.66 -21.53 -7.71
CA ASN A 19 19.51 -22.37 -7.32
C ASN A 19 19.61 -22.95 -5.89
N PHE A 20 20.80 -23.01 -5.30
CA PHE A 20 21.02 -23.57 -3.94
C PHE A 20 20.73 -22.59 -2.80
N MET A 21 20.41 -21.33 -3.08
CA MET A 21 20.25 -20.28 -2.05
C MET A 21 18.95 -19.48 -2.18
N SER A 22 17.95 -20.03 -2.85
CA SER A 22 16.63 -19.40 -2.87
C SER A 22 15.90 -19.68 -1.55
N ILE A 23 15.21 -18.66 -1.03
CA ILE A 23 14.54 -18.67 0.28
C ILE A 23 13.03 -18.79 0.14
N SER A 24 12.42 -19.47 1.09
CA SER A 24 10.97 -19.49 1.30
C SER A 24 10.53 -18.26 2.09
N ILE A 25 9.50 -17.56 1.63
CA ILE A 25 9.03 -16.32 2.23
C ILE A 25 7.60 -16.47 2.73
N LEU A 26 7.36 -16.08 3.98
CA LEU A 26 6.02 -15.81 4.50
C LEU A 26 5.74 -14.31 4.39
N TYR A 27 4.75 -13.94 3.59
CA TYR A 27 4.30 -12.54 3.50
C TYR A 27 3.06 -12.31 4.38
N VAL A 28 3.16 -11.34 5.26
CA VAL A 28 2.13 -10.96 6.23
C VAL A 28 1.69 -9.52 5.98
N ARG A 29 0.38 -9.27 5.91
CA ARG A 29 -0.17 -7.91 5.86
C ARG A 29 -1.19 -7.70 6.96
N CYS A 30 -0.96 -6.68 7.78
CA CYS A 30 -1.91 -6.22 8.77
C CYS A 30 -2.40 -4.81 8.43
N SER A 31 -3.69 -4.52 8.66
CA SER A 31 -4.17 -3.15 8.65
C SER A 31 -3.63 -2.43 9.90
N THR A 32 -3.56 -1.08 9.84
CA THR A 32 -3.16 -0.26 10.99
C THR A 32 -4.11 -0.40 12.20
N ILE A 33 -5.33 -0.93 11.98
CA ILE A 33 -6.38 -1.15 12.99
C ILE A 33 -6.30 -2.58 13.55
N GLU A 34 -5.87 -3.56 12.75
CA GLU A 34 -5.65 -4.94 13.19
C GLU A 34 -4.35 -5.04 13.99
N GLN A 35 -4.48 -5.13 15.30
CA GLN A 35 -3.31 -5.24 16.21
C GLN A 35 -2.68 -6.64 16.25
N ASN A 36 -3.34 -7.66 15.71
CA ASN A 36 -2.90 -9.05 15.86
C ASN A 36 -2.70 -9.75 14.51
N SER A 37 -1.44 -10.08 14.21
CA SER A 37 -1.04 -10.86 13.02
C SER A 37 -0.83 -12.35 13.30
N ASP A 38 -1.09 -12.82 14.54
CA ASP A 38 -0.73 -14.18 14.98
C ASP A 38 -1.33 -15.27 14.07
N ARG A 39 -2.56 -15.08 13.60
CA ARG A 39 -3.19 -16.02 12.67
C ARG A 39 -2.42 -16.18 11.36
N GLN A 40 -1.76 -15.12 10.90
CA GLN A 40 -0.99 -15.14 9.66
C GLN A 40 0.42 -15.69 9.86
N ARG A 41 0.88 -15.74 11.13
CA ARG A 41 2.22 -16.20 11.54
C ARG A 41 2.24 -17.64 12.02
N VAL A 42 1.13 -18.36 11.85
CA VAL A 42 1.10 -19.80 12.13
C VAL A 42 2.18 -20.47 11.29
N ASN A 43 3.09 -21.18 11.96
CA ASN A 43 4.25 -21.84 11.33
C ASN A 43 5.29 -20.89 10.71
N GLU A 44 5.45 -19.65 11.22
CA GLU A 44 6.48 -18.73 10.68
C GLU A 44 7.90 -19.31 10.73
N LYS A 45 8.15 -20.27 11.64
CA LYS A 45 9.43 -20.97 11.79
C LYS A 45 9.78 -21.88 10.61
N ASP A 46 8.79 -22.23 9.77
CA ASP A 46 8.96 -23.09 8.60
C ASP A 46 9.46 -22.28 7.39
N PHE A 47 9.61 -20.97 7.53
CA PHE A 47 10.03 -20.07 6.46
C PHE A 47 11.39 -19.45 6.78
N ASP A 48 12.19 -19.29 5.72
CA ASP A 48 13.52 -18.67 5.84
C ASP A 48 13.41 -17.17 6.14
N LYS A 49 12.32 -16.53 5.69
CA LYS A 49 12.10 -15.10 5.88
C LYS A 49 10.63 -14.75 6.01
N VAL A 50 10.33 -13.85 6.96
CA VAL A 50 9.01 -13.20 7.10
C VAL A 50 9.14 -11.75 6.63
N ILE A 51 8.24 -11.34 5.73
CA ILE A 51 8.09 -9.94 5.29
C ILE A 51 6.72 -9.45 5.76
N GLU A 52 6.71 -8.37 6.55
CA GLU A 52 5.49 -7.80 7.11
C GLU A 52 5.24 -6.40 6.57
N ASP A 53 4.00 -6.15 6.15
CA ASP A 53 3.48 -4.84 5.82
C ASP A 53 2.36 -4.43 6.78
N ARG A 54 2.52 -3.27 7.43
CA ARG A 54 1.48 -2.64 8.27
C ARG A 54 0.84 -1.49 7.51
N CYS A 55 -0.10 -1.81 6.64
CA CYS A 55 -0.73 -0.82 5.78
C CYS A 55 -2.14 -1.21 5.38
N SER A 56 -2.90 -0.20 4.87
CA SER A 56 -4.22 -0.44 4.29
C SER A 56 -4.16 -1.41 3.13
N GLY A 57 -5.17 -2.28 3.02
CA GLY A 57 -5.37 -3.16 1.85
C GLY A 57 -5.60 -2.42 0.54
N SER A 58 -5.87 -1.10 0.57
CA SER A 58 -6.04 -0.27 -0.62
C SER A 58 -4.73 0.07 -1.34
N ILE A 59 -3.58 -0.24 -0.74
CA ILE A 59 -2.26 -0.03 -1.35
C ILE A 59 -1.92 -1.26 -2.17
N SER A 60 -1.50 -1.07 -3.44
CA SER A 60 -1.04 -2.13 -4.33
C SER A 60 0.15 -2.89 -3.73
N MET A 61 0.21 -4.22 -3.96
CA MET A 61 1.22 -5.12 -3.41
C MET A 61 2.64 -4.56 -3.55
N PHE A 62 3.06 -4.23 -4.74
CA PHE A 62 4.42 -3.75 -5.03
C PHE A 62 4.66 -2.26 -4.73
N SER A 63 3.66 -1.56 -4.18
CA SER A 63 3.80 -0.19 -3.66
C SER A 63 3.96 -0.15 -2.13
N ARG A 64 3.82 -1.29 -1.44
CA ARG A 64 4.03 -1.44 0.00
C ARG A 64 5.53 -1.58 0.30
N THR A 65 5.97 -1.20 1.48
CA THR A 65 7.39 -1.30 1.87
C THR A 65 7.92 -2.73 1.78
N GLY A 66 7.23 -3.69 2.38
CA GLY A 66 7.58 -5.12 2.29
C GLY A 66 7.35 -5.70 0.90
N GLY A 67 6.32 -5.22 0.19
CA GLY A 67 6.07 -5.61 -1.20
C GLY A 67 7.20 -5.18 -2.15
N ILE A 68 7.79 -3.99 -1.95
CA ILE A 68 8.99 -3.53 -2.68
C ILE A 68 10.20 -4.43 -2.37
N GLU A 69 10.37 -4.79 -1.09
CA GLU A 69 11.43 -5.71 -0.67
C GLU A 69 11.25 -7.08 -1.31
N LEU A 70 10.03 -7.63 -1.26
CA LEU A 70 9.69 -8.90 -1.90
C LEU A 70 9.98 -8.87 -3.39
N LYS A 71 9.58 -7.81 -4.09
CA LYS A 71 9.86 -7.64 -5.52
C LYS A 71 11.34 -7.66 -5.82
N LYS A 72 12.16 -6.96 -5.04
CA LYS A 72 13.63 -6.96 -5.20
C LYS A 72 14.21 -8.38 -5.04
N LEU A 73 13.73 -9.14 -4.07
CA LEU A 73 14.18 -10.52 -3.87
C LEU A 73 13.78 -11.42 -5.03
N ILE A 74 12.59 -11.26 -5.58
CA ILE A 74 12.12 -11.96 -6.77
C ILE A 74 12.98 -11.61 -7.98
N ASP A 75 13.22 -10.32 -8.24
CA ASP A 75 14.03 -9.85 -9.38
C ASP A 75 15.48 -10.33 -9.31
N LEU A 76 16.00 -10.59 -8.10
CA LEU A 76 17.31 -11.17 -7.86
C LEU A 76 17.32 -12.72 -7.92
N ASN A 77 16.20 -13.37 -8.26
CA ASN A 77 16.03 -14.84 -8.24
C ASN A 77 16.43 -15.47 -6.89
N LEU A 78 16.11 -14.81 -5.77
CA LEU A 78 16.41 -15.26 -4.42
C LEU A 78 15.24 -15.95 -3.73
N VAL A 79 14.09 -16.09 -4.39
CA VAL A 79 12.85 -16.62 -3.82
C VAL A 79 12.54 -17.97 -4.40
N SER A 80 12.39 -18.99 -3.54
CA SER A 80 11.95 -20.34 -3.92
C SER A 80 10.43 -20.48 -3.89
N SER A 81 9.77 -19.88 -2.90
CA SER A 81 8.32 -19.92 -2.74
C SER A 81 7.83 -18.75 -1.89
N ILE A 82 6.56 -18.39 -2.06
CA ILE A 82 5.89 -17.35 -1.29
C ILE A 82 4.64 -17.94 -0.67
N SER A 83 4.48 -17.80 0.64
CA SER A 83 3.26 -18.17 1.35
C SER A 83 2.57 -16.92 1.87
N ILE A 84 1.26 -16.86 1.67
CA ILE A 84 0.40 -15.74 2.09
C ILE A 84 -0.81 -16.35 2.79
N TRP A 85 -1.28 -15.75 3.89
CA TRP A 85 -2.40 -16.30 4.64
C TRP A 85 -3.68 -16.39 3.79
N GLN A 86 -4.04 -15.28 3.12
CA GLN A 86 -5.26 -15.18 2.29
C GLN A 86 -5.00 -14.33 1.04
N ILE A 87 -5.79 -14.56 0.01
CA ILE A 87 -5.68 -13.86 -1.29
C ILE A 87 -5.83 -12.34 -1.14
N ASP A 88 -6.71 -11.86 -0.26
CA ASP A 88 -6.93 -10.42 -0.02
C ASP A 88 -5.73 -9.70 0.62
N ARG A 89 -4.74 -10.46 1.10
CA ARG A 89 -3.48 -9.90 1.63
C ARG A 89 -2.50 -9.53 0.54
N CYS A 90 -2.57 -10.16 -0.64
CA CYS A 90 -1.59 -9.96 -1.72
C CYS A 90 -1.95 -8.86 -2.74
N GLY A 91 -3.08 -8.19 -2.62
CA GLY A 91 -3.45 -7.11 -3.53
C GLY A 91 -4.52 -6.18 -2.96
N ARG A 92 -4.75 -5.07 -3.64
CA ARG A 92 -5.79 -4.09 -3.32
C ARG A 92 -7.13 -4.40 -4.01
N ASP A 93 -7.06 -5.01 -5.19
CA ASP A 93 -8.19 -5.39 -6.03
C ASP A 93 -7.82 -6.63 -6.86
N LEU A 94 -8.78 -7.16 -7.61
CA LEU A 94 -8.58 -8.33 -8.44
C LEU A 94 -7.43 -8.17 -9.44
N HIS A 95 -7.33 -7.00 -10.08
CA HIS A 95 -6.30 -6.74 -11.09
C HIS A 95 -4.89 -6.79 -10.47
N ASP A 96 -4.72 -6.21 -9.28
CA ASP A 96 -3.45 -6.22 -8.54
C ASP A 96 -3.07 -7.65 -8.11
N ILE A 97 -4.05 -8.43 -7.62
CA ILE A 97 -3.87 -9.85 -7.26
C ILE A 97 -3.41 -10.68 -8.47
N LEU A 98 -4.14 -10.57 -9.59
CA LEU A 98 -3.81 -11.31 -10.80
C LEU A 98 -2.45 -10.88 -11.39
N SER A 99 -2.12 -9.59 -11.32
CA SER A 99 -0.82 -9.05 -11.74
C SER A 99 0.33 -9.64 -10.90
N PHE A 100 0.15 -9.72 -9.57
CA PHE A 100 1.11 -10.34 -8.68
C PHE A 100 1.30 -11.82 -8.98
N ILE A 101 0.20 -12.57 -9.14
CA ILE A 101 0.24 -14.01 -9.46
C ILE A 101 0.93 -14.25 -10.80
N LYS A 102 0.55 -13.48 -11.84
CA LYS A 102 1.20 -13.57 -13.15
C LYS A 102 2.70 -13.32 -13.06
N TYR A 103 3.09 -12.25 -12.35
CA TYR A 103 4.49 -11.87 -12.16
C TYR A 103 5.33 -12.97 -11.48
N THR A 104 4.77 -13.66 -10.49
CA THR A 104 5.44 -14.77 -9.79
C THR A 104 5.45 -16.05 -10.63
N THR A 105 4.34 -16.37 -11.32
CA THR A 105 4.21 -17.56 -12.16
C THR A 105 5.15 -17.51 -13.37
N GLU A 106 5.29 -16.36 -14.04
CA GLU A 106 6.25 -16.16 -15.13
C GLU A 106 7.70 -16.46 -14.71
N ARG A 107 7.99 -16.30 -13.40
CA ARG A 107 9.30 -16.60 -12.79
C ARG A 107 9.37 -17.97 -12.14
N LYS A 108 8.33 -18.79 -12.33
CA LYS A 108 8.20 -20.14 -11.76
C LYS A 108 8.28 -20.15 -10.21
N ILE A 109 7.83 -19.09 -9.57
CA ILE A 109 7.77 -18.98 -8.10
C ILE A 109 6.37 -19.36 -7.64
N PRO A 110 6.19 -20.49 -6.93
CA PRO A 110 4.90 -20.90 -6.39
C PRO A 110 4.43 -19.93 -5.30
N VAL A 111 3.16 -19.52 -5.38
CA VAL A 111 2.48 -18.76 -4.34
C VAL A 111 1.44 -19.68 -3.70
N LYS A 112 1.55 -19.87 -2.38
CA LYS A 112 0.63 -20.68 -1.57
C LYS A 112 -0.25 -19.78 -0.73
N PHE A 113 -1.56 -19.91 -0.89
CA PHE A 113 -2.56 -19.27 -0.04
C PHE A 113 -2.99 -20.26 1.06
N ILE A 114 -2.48 -20.04 2.27
CA ILE A 114 -2.53 -21.02 3.37
C ILE A 114 -3.98 -21.33 3.75
N ASN A 115 -4.79 -20.29 3.97
CA ASN A 115 -6.18 -20.45 4.43
C ASN A 115 -7.10 -21.10 3.38
N GLN A 116 -6.84 -20.87 2.09
CA GLN A 116 -7.62 -21.45 1.00
C GLN A 116 -7.06 -22.80 0.52
N GLY A 117 -5.89 -23.20 0.96
CA GLY A 117 -5.23 -24.42 0.49
C GLY A 117 -4.87 -24.40 -1.01
N LEU A 118 -4.71 -23.20 -1.59
CA LEU A 118 -4.43 -23.02 -3.02
C LEU A 118 -2.94 -22.79 -3.25
N CYS A 119 -2.42 -23.36 -4.34
CA CYS A 119 -1.07 -23.13 -4.80
C CYS A 119 -1.07 -22.83 -6.31
N THR A 120 -0.37 -21.77 -6.73
CA THR A 120 -0.38 -21.33 -8.14
C THR A 120 0.39 -22.23 -9.08
N ILE A 121 1.37 -22.98 -8.56
CA ILE A 121 2.23 -23.90 -9.32
C ILE A 121 2.25 -25.23 -8.58
N HIS A 122 2.10 -26.33 -9.29
CA HIS A 122 2.22 -27.69 -8.77
C HIS A 122 3.69 -28.02 -8.43
N GLU A 123 3.90 -29.11 -7.67
CA GLU A 123 5.25 -29.60 -7.33
C GLU A 123 6.07 -30.00 -8.58
N ASN A 124 5.39 -30.38 -9.67
CA ASN A 124 6.03 -30.66 -10.97
C ASN A 124 6.47 -29.39 -11.74
N GLY A 125 6.22 -28.18 -11.19
CA GLY A 125 6.57 -26.91 -11.80
C GLY A 125 5.57 -26.37 -12.83
N GLU A 126 4.44 -27.06 -13.04
CA GLU A 126 3.37 -26.60 -13.95
C GLU A 126 2.38 -25.68 -13.24
N GLU A 127 1.81 -24.72 -13.98
CA GLU A 127 0.72 -23.90 -13.46
C GLU A 127 -0.48 -24.75 -13.04
N ASN A 128 -1.06 -24.45 -11.87
CA ASN A 128 -2.26 -25.10 -11.41
C ASN A 128 -3.52 -24.42 -11.99
N PRO A 129 -4.16 -25.00 -13.01
CA PRO A 129 -5.30 -24.36 -13.67
C PRO A 129 -6.52 -24.21 -12.73
N ILE A 130 -6.69 -25.14 -11.79
CA ILE A 130 -7.77 -25.09 -10.80
C ILE A 130 -7.56 -23.91 -9.87
N SER A 131 -6.33 -23.73 -9.34
CA SER A 131 -6.01 -22.56 -8.51
C SER A 131 -6.20 -21.26 -9.26
N LYS A 132 -5.79 -21.18 -10.53
CA LYS A 132 -5.99 -20.00 -11.38
C LYS A 132 -7.49 -19.67 -11.54
N MET A 133 -8.32 -20.66 -11.81
CA MET A 133 -9.77 -20.50 -11.91
C MET A 133 -10.39 -20.03 -10.60
N VAL A 134 -10.07 -20.70 -9.49
CA VAL A 134 -10.62 -20.37 -8.15
C VAL A 134 -10.20 -18.97 -7.72
N ILE A 135 -8.93 -18.59 -7.92
CA ILE A 135 -8.42 -17.26 -7.61
C ILE A 135 -9.17 -16.19 -8.42
N SER A 136 -9.42 -16.45 -9.70
CA SER A 136 -10.18 -15.52 -10.56
C SER A 136 -11.61 -15.35 -10.06
N ILE A 137 -12.29 -16.43 -9.68
CA ILE A 137 -13.66 -16.39 -9.13
C ILE A 137 -13.68 -15.62 -7.81
N LEU A 138 -12.77 -15.93 -6.88
CA LEU A 138 -12.69 -15.25 -5.58
C LEU A 138 -12.42 -13.76 -5.74
N GLY A 139 -11.59 -13.39 -6.71
CA GLY A 139 -11.34 -11.99 -7.03
C GLY A 139 -12.59 -11.27 -7.53
N VAL A 140 -13.38 -11.89 -8.41
CA VAL A 140 -14.67 -11.32 -8.87
C VAL A 140 -15.64 -11.16 -7.71
N VAL A 141 -15.76 -12.15 -6.83
CA VAL A 141 -16.62 -12.08 -5.64
C VAL A 141 -16.19 -10.94 -4.72
N ALA A 142 -14.90 -10.81 -4.44
CA ALA A 142 -14.37 -9.72 -3.61
C ALA A 142 -14.65 -8.34 -4.20
N GLU A 143 -14.56 -8.19 -5.53
CA GLU A 143 -14.91 -6.94 -6.22
C GLU A 143 -16.41 -6.63 -6.12
N MET A 144 -17.28 -7.64 -6.27
CA MET A 144 -18.73 -7.48 -6.08
C MET A 144 -19.06 -7.04 -4.66
N GLU A 145 -18.51 -7.68 -3.64
CA GLU A 145 -18.70 -7.30 -2.24
C GLU A 145 -18.29 -5.86 -1.97
N ARG A 146 -17.15 -5.43 -2.54
CA ARG A 146 -16.68 -4.04 -2.43
C ARG A 146 -17.68 -3.06 -3.07
N LYS A 147 -18.20 -3.37 -4.26
CA LYS A 147 -19.21 -2.53 -4.94
C LYS A 147 -20.47 -2.41 -4.09
N LEU A 148 -21.01 -3.52 -3.59
CA LEU A 148 -22.18 -3.53 -2.72
C LEU A 148 -21.96 -2.72 -1.44
N THR A 149 -20.77 -2.80 -0.84
CA THR A 149 -20.43 -2.01 0.35
C THR A 149 -20.42 -0.51 0.05
N LEU A 150 -19.85 -0.10 -1.09
CA LEU A 150 -19.84 1.30 -1.51
C LEU A 150 -21.25 1.83 -1.83
N GLU A 151 -22.10 1.01 -2.43
CA GLU A 151 -23.51 1.35 -2.70
C GLU A 151 -24.28 1.57 -1.40
N ARG A 152 -24.18 0.63 -0.45
CA ARG A 152 -24.79 0.77 0.89
C ARG A 152 -24.29 2.04 1.63
N GLN A 153 -22.99 2.36 1.51
CA GLN A 153 -22.46 3.60 2.07
C GLN A 153 -23.05 4.83 1.41
N LYS A 154 -23.17 4.86 0.08
CA LYS A 154 -23.80 5.98 -0.65
C LYS A 154 -25.25 6.16 -0.25
N GLU A 155 -26.03 5.07 -0.15
CA GLU A 155 -27.41 5.10 0.31
C GLU A 155 -27.51 5.60 1.74
N GLY A 156 -26.67 5.10 2.64
CA GLY A 156 -26.60 5.57 4.02
C GLY A 156 -26.29 7.07 4.15
N VAL A 157 -25.33 7.57 3.35
CA VAL A 157 -25.02 9.01 3.29
C VAL A 157 -26.20 9.82 2.72
N ALA A 158 -26.87 9.30 1.68
CA ALA A 158 -28.04 9.98 1.10
C ALA A 158 -29.17 10.10 2.12
N LEU A 159 -29.51 9.02 2.82
CA LEU A 159 -30.52 9.00 3.89
C LEU A 159 -30.14 9.93 5.05
N ALA A 160 -28.87 9.95 5.46
CA ALA A 160 -28.40 10.84 6.52
C ALA A 160 -28.49 12.32 6.10
N LYS A 161 -28.22 12.65 4.84
CA LYS A 161 -28.41 14.01 4.30
C LYS A 161 -29.88 14.43 4.28
N LEU A 162 -30.80 13.51 3.96
CA LEU A 162 -32.24 13.80 3.98
C LEU A 162 -32.75 14.11 5.40
N LYS A 163 -32.15 13.50 6.44
CA LYS A 163 -32.48 13.80 7.85
C LYS A 163 -32.03 15.19 8.29
N GLY A 164 -31.15 15.88 7.52
CA GLY A 164 -30.77 17.27 7.73
C GLY A 164 -29.76 17.55 8.84
N ASP A 165 -29.40 16.58 9.68
CA ASP A 165 -28.58 16.80 10.87
C ASP A 165 -27.07 16.58 10.63
N VAL A 166 -26.70 15.90 9.52
CA VAL A 166 -25.32 15.51 9.22
C VAL A 166 -24.95 15.86 7.77
N TYR A 167 -23.66 15.89 7.49
CA TYR A 167 -23.10 16.23 6.16
C TYR A 167 -23.48 17.62 5.64
N LEU A 168 -23.76 18.56 6.53
CA LEU A 168 -24.11 19.95 6.18
C LEU A 168 -22.92 20.73 5.60
N GLY A 169 -21.74 20.13 5.55
CA GLY A 169 -20.52 20.80 5.15
C GLY A 169 -20.08 21.88 6.13
N ARG A 170 -19.29 22.83 5.65
CA ARG A 170 -18.89 23.99 6.46
C ARG A 170 -20.07 24.97 6.56
N LYS A 171 -20.43 25.36 7.79
CA LYS A 171 -21.50 26.34 7.99
C LYS A 171 -21.20 27.61 7.17
N PRO A 172 -22.20 28.16 6.44
CA PRO A 172 -22.03 29.42 5.75
C PRO A 172 -21.53 30.49 6.75
N ASN A 173 -20.65 31.37 6.27
CA ASN A 173 -20.05 32.45 7.09
C ASN A 173 -19.08 32.06 8.21
N THR A 174 -18.75 30.77 8.40
CA THR A 174 -17.67 30.38 9.32
C THR A 174 -16.32 30.75 8.69
N LYS A 175 -15.80 31.92 9.01
CA LYS A 175 -14.43 32.30 8.67
C LYS A 175 -13.50 31.76 9.76
N GLU A 176 -12.42 31.11 9.35
CA GLU A 176 -11.35 30.74 10.28
C GLU A 176 -10.71 32.01 10.79
N ASP A 177 -10.49 32.09 12.12
CA ASP A 177 -9.80 33.24 12.76
C ASP A 177 -8.45 33.45 12.02
N PRO A 178 -8.21 34.71 11.55
CA PRO A 178 -6.99 35.06 10.86
C PRO A 178 -5.72 34.70 11.63
N LEU A 179 -5.68 34.92 12.94
CA LEU A 179 -4.55 34.62 13.79
C LEU A 179 -4.29 33.11 13.86
N LYS A 180 -5.35 32.33 14.07
CA LYS A 180 -5.28 30.87 14.08
C LYS A 180 -4.90 30.29 12.71
N PHE A 181 -5.32 30.93 11.61
CA PHE A 181 -4.90 30.53 10.27
C PHE A 181 -3.39 30.81 10.06
N LEU A 182 -2.90 31.98 10.46
CA LEU A 182 -1.51 32.36 10.29
C LEU A 182 -0.54 31.58 11.21
N SER A 183 -1.01 31.13 12.38
CA SER A 183 -0.20 30.33 13.33
C SER A 183 0.13 28.91 12.85
N LYS A 184 -0.57 28.40 11.84
CA LYS A 184 -0.26 27.06 11.27
C LYS A 184 1.19 27.02 10.78
N VAL A 185 1.91 25.93 11.07
CA VAL A 185 3.36 25.77 10.81
C VAL A 185 3.74 26.16 9.38
N LYS A 186 3.05 25.62 8.37
CA LYS A 186 3.32 25.96 6.96
C LYS A 186 3.02 27.42 6.62
N ASN A 187 1.95 27.99 7.18
CA ASN A 187 1.56 29.37 6.92
C ASN A 187 2.53 30.36 7.58
N ARG A 188 3.02 30.06 8.80
CA ARG A 188 4.05 30.84 9.48
C ARG A 188 5.34 30.86 8.69
N ARG A 189 5.78 29.69 8.19
CA ARG A 189 6.97 29.62 7.31
C ARG A 189 6.78 30.40 6.00
N ALA A 190 5.58 30.37 5.42
CA ALA A 190 5.28 31.18 4.24
C ALA A 190 5.34 32.69 4.55
N MET A 191 4.86 33.13 5.71
CA MET A 191 4.99 34.53 6.17
C MET A 191 6.44 34.96 6.30
N GLU A 192 7.29 34.14 6.89
CA GLU A 192 8.72 34.43 7.06
C GLU A 192 9.42 34.63 5.70
N LEU A 193 9.12 33.76 4.72
CA LEU A 193 9.67 33.89 3.37
C LEU A 193 9.13 35.12 2.63
N LEU A 194 7.86 35.43 2.80
CA LEU A 194 7.25 36.65 2.23
C LEU A 194 7.86 37.93 2.82
N LYS A 195 8.16 37.97 4.13
CA LYS A 195 8.87 39.08 4.79
C LYS A 195 10.31 39.26 4.26
N LYS A 196 10.92 38.18 3.75
CA LYS A 196 12.23 38.20 3.10
C LYS A 196 12.15 38.52 1.59
N ASN A 197 11.02 39.07 1.13
CA ASN A 197 10.76 39.46 -0.27
C ASN A 197 10.82 38.37 -1.32
N TYR A 198 10.62 37.07 -0.95
CA TYR A 198 10.47 36.01 -1.92
C TYR A 198 9.19 36.17 -2.73
N LYS A 199 9.23 35.82 -4.04
CA LYS A 199 8.04 35.85 -4.88
C LYS A 199 7.02 34.80 -4.43
N GLY A 200 5.72 35.11 -4.52
CA GLY A 200 4.67 34.21 -4.05
C GLY A 200 4.70 32.81 -4.70
N SER A 201 5.13 32.70 -5.96
CA SER A 201 5.31 31.45 -6.67
C SER A 201 6.47 30.61 -6.09
N GLU A 202 7.55 31.24 -5.66
CA GLU A 202 8.68 30.58 -4.99
C GLU A 202 8.30 30.09 -3.60
N VAL A 203 7.60 30.93 -2.83
CA VAL A 203 7.08 30.55 -1.52
C VAL A 203 6.11 29.35 -1.62
N ALA A 204 5.25 29.32 -2.64
CA ALA A 204 4.35 28.19 -2.88
C ALA A 204 5.14 26.89 -3.14
N LYS A 205 6.20 26.93 -3.95
CA LYS A 205 7.09 25.79 -4.23
C LYS A 205 7.83 25.31 -2.98
N ILE A 206 8.38 26.24 -2.18
CA ILE A 206 9.18 25.91 -0.98
C ILE A 206 8.30 25.33 0.13
N THR A 207 7.09 25.88 0.33
CA THR A 207 6.21 25.50 1.44
C THR A 207 5.22 24.37 1.08
N GLY A 208 5.06 24.08 -0.22
CA GLY A 208 4.06 23.13 -0.73
C GLY A 208 2.62 23.64 -0.56
N LEU A 209 2.42 24.95 -0.38
CA LEU A 209 1.10 25.57 -0.27
C LEU A 209 0.60 26.00 -1.65
N ASN A 210 -0.75 25.93 -1.82
CA ASN A 210 -1.38 26.46 -3.02
C ASN A 210 -1.18 27.97 -3.13
N ILE A 211 -0.99 28.48 -4.35
CA ILE A 211 -0.78 29.92 -4.61
C ILE A 211 -1.92 30.80 -4.06
N ASN A 212 -3.17 30.32 -4.08
CA ASN A 212 -4.30 31.04 -3.50
C ASN A 212 -4.15 31.18 -1.97
N THR A 213 -3.55 30.18 -1.29
CA THR A 213 -3.23 30.25 0.13
C THR A 213 -2.16 31.30 0.41
N ILE A 214 -1.13 31.39 -0.42
CA ILE A 214 -0.08 32.41 -0.34
C ILE A 214 -0.68 33.82 -0.53
N THR A 215 -1.56 33.98 -1.51
CA THR A 215 -2.26 35.25 -1.74
C THR A 215 -3.13 35.64 -0.54
N LYS A 216 -3.82 34.68 0.09
CA LYS A 216 -4.58 34.91 1.32
C LYS A 216 -3.68 35.35 2.48
N ILE A 217 -2.52 34.69 2.65
CA ILE A 217 -1.54 35.05 3.69
C ILE A 217 -1.04 36.49 3.45
N LYS A 218 -0.67 36.86 2.22
CA LYS A 218 -0.28 38.25 1.89
C LYS A 218 -1.36 39.27 2.26
N LYS A 219 -2.62 39.01 1.89
CA LYS A 219 -3.75 39.90 2.23
C LYS A 219 -3.94 40.06 3.74
N LEU A 220 -3.72 38.99 4.51
CA LEU A 220 -3.86 39.03 5.96
C LEU A 220 -2.67 39.75 6.62
N MET A 221 -1.46 39.57 6.12
CA MET A 221 -0.27 40.29 6.59
C MET A 221 -0.38 41.81 6.41
N ASN A 222 -0.98 42.25 5.30
CA ASN A 222 -1.17 43.69 5.03
C ASN A 222 -2.33 44.30 5.83
N ARG A 223 -3.10 43.51 6.58
CA ARG A 223 -4.21 43.97 7.42
C ARG A 223 -3.89 43.98 8.93
N LEU A 224 -2.78 43.35 9.28
CA LEU A 224 -2.20 43.31 10.63
C LEU A 224 -1.08 44.35 10.76
#